data_9360093c07e3ffcfa26528decab0cc2c
#
_entry.id   9360093c07e3ffcfa26528decab0cc2c
#
_cell.length_a   1.000
_cell.length_b   1.000
_cell.length_c   1.000
_cell.angle_alpha   90.00
_cell.angle_beta   90.00
_cell.angle_gamma   90.00
#
_symmetry.space_group_name_H-M   'P 1'
#
loop_
_entity.id
_entity.type
_entity.pdbx_description
1 polymer ?
#
loop_
_entity_poly.entity_id
_entity_poly.type
_entity_poly.pdbx_seq_one_letter_code
_entity_poly.pdbx_strand_id
1 'polypeptide(L)'
;MNRVACIGDSITWGFTIMNRRKYSYPSVLQEKLGSDYEVRNFGYNDASARFDADTPYVKKSVFHESLEWNPDIVLLMLGTNDTKTRNWNPEIFHKDYLKIVESYQKLPSHPRIVLIAPIRIFLRMNIPLLGVYPHTMEEGVRPIIREISAEKSLELIDLKDLFSDSTHMMDGVHPQREGAKMLAEAIYKGIKW
;
A
#
# COMPACT_ATOMS: atom_id res chain seq x y z
N MET A 1 21.47 -8.94 5.97
CA MET A 1 20.71 -7.73 5.60
C MET A 1 19.30 -8.17 5.26
N ASN A 2 18.31 -7.71 6.01
CA ASN A 2 16.91 -8.09 5.82
C ASN A 2 16.29 -7.32 4.63
N ARG A 3 15.62 -8.01 3.73
CA ARG A 3 15.00 -7.42 2.53
C ARG A 3 13.55 -7.04 2.80
N VAL A 4 13.21 -5.77 2.65
CA VAL A 4 11.87 -5.22 2.88
C VAL A 4 11.25 -4.79 1.56
N ALA A 5 10.22 -5.47 1.11
CA ALA A 5 9.48 -5.13 -0.09
C ALA A 5 8.27 -4.23 0.24
N CYS A 6 8.26 -3.00 -0.26
CA CYS A 6 7.10 -2.12 -0.20
C CYS A 6 6.23 -2.31 -1.44
N ILE A 7 5.13 -3.04 -1.29
CA ILE A 7 4.17 -3.37 -2.34
C ILE A 7 3.00 -2.39 -2.28
N GLY A 8 2.61 -1.82 -3.41
CA GLY A 8 1.48 -0.88 -3.40
C GLY A 8 1.23 -0.17 -4.72
N ASP A 9 0.43 0.87 -4.64
CA ASP A 9 -0.01 1.70 -5.74
C ASP A 9 0.85 2.98 -5.90
N SER A 10 0.25 4.05 -6.42
CA SER A 10 0.86 5.37 -6.60
C SER A 10 1.38 6.00 -5.30
N ILE A 11 0.76 5.69 -4.15
CA ILE A 11 1.22 6.18 -2.85
C ILE A 11 2.57 5.55 -2.51
N THR A 12 2.72 4.25 -2.72
CA THR A 12 4.00 3.54 -2.54
C THR A 12 5.02 3.97 -3.58
N TRP A 13 4.60 4.10 -4.84
CA TRP A 13 5.47 4.59 -5.92
C TRP A 13 6.05 5.98 -5.63
N GLY A 14 5.28 6.85 -4.93
CA GLY A 14 5.63 8.22 -4.62
C GLY A 14 5.17 9.21 -5.70
N PHE A 15 3.95 9.01 -6.23
CA PHE A 15 3.32 9.96 -7.15
C PHE A 15 3.21 11.33 -6.49
N THR A 16 3.38 12.42 -7.22
CA THR A 16 3.48 13.82 -6.77
C THR A 16 4.77 14.19 -6.01
N ILE A 17 5.62 13.24 -5.64
CA ILE A 17 6.86 13.54 -4.90
C ILE A 17 8.01 13.81 -5.87
N MET A 18 8.45 15.05 -5.91
CA MET A 18 9.67 15.42 -6.64
C MET A 18 10.88 14.68 -6.00
N ASN A 19 11.70 14.05 -6.83
CA ASN A 19 12.80 13.17 -6.42
C ASN A 19 12.32 12.04 -5.48
N ARG A 20 11.29 11.29 -5.92
CA ARG A 20 10.70 10.17 -5.18
C ARG A 20 11.71 9.09 -4.76
N ARG A 21 12.83 8.95 -5.51
CA ARG A 21 13.92 8.02 -5.14
C ARG A 21 14.56 8.36 -3.80
N LYS A 22 14.37 9.59 -3.32
CA LYS A 22 14.88 10.03 -2.01
C LYS A 22 13.74 10.26 -1.00
N TYR A 23 12.58 10.69 -1.45
CA TYR A 23 11.54 11.22 -0.56
C TYR A 23 10.22 10.45 -0.54
N SER A 24 10.08 9.35 -1.31
CA SER A 24 8.96 8.42 -1.13
C SER A 24 9.05 7.73 0.22
N TYR A 25 7.91 7.25 0.75
CA TYR A 25 7.94 6.61 2.07
C TYR A 25 8.87 5.38 2.14
N PRO A 26 9.01 4.53 1.09
CA PRO A 26 9.98 3.44 1.14
C PRO A 26 11.42 3.93 1.28
N SER A 27 11.78 5.04 0.61
CA SER A 27 13.12 5.61 0.72
C SER A 27 13.39 6.22 2.09
N VAL A 28 12.39 6.89 2.68
CA VAL A 28 12.48 7.41 4.06
C VAL A 28 12.53 6.26 5.07
N LEU A 29 11.80 5.17 4.82
CA LEU A 29 11.85 3.97 5.66
C LEU A 29 13.24 3.32 5.62
N GLN A 30 13.87 3.25 4.43
CA GLN A 30 15.25 2.80 4.28
C GLN A 30 16.23 3.61 5.16
N GLU A 31 16.06 4.93 5.14
CA GLU A 31 16.91 5.84 5.93
C GLU A 31 16.77 5.58 7.45
N LYS A 32 15.54 5.27 7.90
CA LYS A 32 15.25 4.93 9.30
C LYS A 32 15.76 3.57 9.74
N LEU A 33 15.68 2.58 8.87
CA LEU A 33 16.09 1.20 9.16
C LEU A 33 17.61 1.01 9.08
N GLY A 34 18.32 1.89 8.38
CA GLY A 34 19.79 1.83 8.26
C GLY A 34 20.27 0.65 7.41
N SER A 35 21.54 0.28 7.60
CA SER A 35 22.27 -0.68 6.76
C SER A 35 21.91 -2.15 7.00
N ASP A 36 21.22 -2.48 8.09
CA ASP A 36 20.83 -3.86 8.39
C ASP A 36 19.64 -4.33 7.54
N TYR A 37 19.00 -3.37 6.86
CA TYR A 37 17.85 -3.60 5.97
C TYR A 37 18.12 -3.07 4.56
N GLU A 38 17.55 -3.73 3.55
CA GLU A 38 17.42 -3.24 2.18
C GLU A 38 15.93 -3.07 1.86
N VAL A 39 15.48 -1.82 1.71
CA VAL A 39 14.09 -1.50 1.38
C VAL A 39 13.96 -1.24 -0.11
N ARG A 40 13.11 -1.99 -0.80
CA ARG A 40 12.78 -1.74 -2.21
C ARG A 40 11.35 -1.31 -2.41
N ASN A 41 11.20 -0.35 -3.31
CA ASN A 41 9.90 0.20 -3.70
C ASN A 41 9.37 -0.55 -4.94
N PHE A 42 8.37 -1.38 -4.75
CA PHE A 42 7.62 -2.09 -5.80
C PHE A 42 6.23 -1.48 -6.03
N GLY A 43 6.06 -0.19 -5.74
CA GLY A 43 4.83 0.55 -6.05
C GLY A 43 4.65 0.73 -7.55
N TYR A 44 3.40 0.70 -8.02
CA TYR A 44 3.03 0.97 -9.40
C TYR A 44 1.84 1.92 -9.48
N ASN A 45 1.97 2.99 -10.26
CA ASN A 45 0.91 3.99 -10.37
C ASN A 45 -0.41 3.36 -10.81
N ASP A 46 -1.50 3.82 -10.17
CA ASP A 46 -2.87 3.41 -10.48
C ASP A 46 -3.20 1.93 -10.20
N ALA A 47 -2.27 1.18 -9.56
CA ALA A 47 -2.44 -0.25 -9.33
C ALA A 47 -3.61 -0.58 -8.40
N SER A 48 -4.36 -1.61 -8.77
CA SER A 48 -5.46 -2.19 -8.01
C SER A 48 -5.12 -3.62 -7.57
N ALA A 49 -5.70 -4.06 -6.46
CA ALA A 49 -5.56 -5.44 -5.99
C ALA A 49 -6.37 -6.42 -6.85
N ARG A 50 -7.52 -6.00 -7.37
CA ARG A 50 -8.35 -6.83 -8.24
C ARG A 50 -7.62 -7.20 -9.55
N PHE A 51 -7.77 -8.46 -9.98
CA PHE A 51 -7.08 -9.03 -11.15
C PHE A 51 -7.69 -8.64 -12.50
N ASP A 52 -8.92 -8.15 -12.48
CA ASP A 52 -9.67 -7.68 -13.66
C ASP A 52 -10.00 -6.17 -13.60
N ALA A 53 -9.34 -5.43 -12.70
CA ALA A 53 -9.43 -3.97 -12.65
C ALA A 53 -8.80 -3.32 -13.90
N ASP A 54 -8.91 -2.00 -13.98
CA ASP A 54 -8.27 -1.22 -15.06
C ASP A 54 -6.74 -1.29 -15.04
N THR A 55 -6.13 -1.42 -13.85
CA THR A 55 -4.68 -1.54 -13.68
C THR A 55 -4.34 -2.62 -12.64
N PRO A 56 -4.48 -3.92 -12.96
CA PRO A 56 -4.22 -4.98 -11.99
C PRO A 56 -2.73 -5.03 -11.61
N TYR A 57 -2.41 -4.98 -10.31
CA TYR A 57 -1.03 -5.03 -9.81
C TYR A 57 -0.32 -6.32 -10.24
N VAL A 58 -1.00 -7.44 -10.17
CA VAL A 58 -0.44 -8.77 -10.51
C VAL A 58 -0.02 -8.92 -11.97
N LYS A 59 -0.49 -8.05 -12.87
CA LYS A 59 -0.10 -8.02 -14.28
C LYS A 59 1.09 -7.10 -14.57
N LYS A 60 1.68 -6.46 -13.54
CA LYS A 60 2.81 -5.54 -13.70
C LYS A 60 4.14 -6.25 -13.43
N SER A 61 5.19 -5.84 -14.14
CA SER A 61 6.53 -6.42 -13.94
C SER A 61 7.01 -6.31 -12.51
N VAL A 62 6.73 -5.19 -11.83
CA VAL A 62 7.12 -4.96 -10.43
C VAL A 62 6.56 -6.00 -9.46
N PHE A 63 5.40 -6.61 -9.74
CA PHE A 63 4.88 -7.73 -8.95
C PHE A 63 5.79 -8.94 -9.06
N HIS A 64 6.12 -9.34 -10.30
CA HIS A 64 7.00 -10.49 -10.55
C HIS A 64 8.42 -10.24 -10.03
N GLU A 65 8.97 -9.05 -10.26
CA GLU A 65 10.26 -8.61 -9.72
C GLU A 65 10.29 -8.69 -8.19
N SER A 66 9.19 -8.32 -7.52
CA SER A 66 9.10 -8.40 -6.05
C SER A 66 9.10 -9.83 -5.53
N LEU A 67 8.46 -10.76 -6.24
CA LEU A 67 8.48 -12.19 -5.91
C LEU A 67 9.86 -12.79 -6.14
N GLU A 68 10.48 -12.51 -7.31
CA GLU A 68 11.83 -12.97 -7.65
C GLU A 68 12.90 -12.45 -6.68
N TRP A 69 12.71 -11.24 -6.17
CA TRP A 69 13.60 -10.66 -5.16
C TRP A 69 13.55 -11.42 -3.82
N ASN A 70 12.49 -12.20 -3.59
CA ASN A 70 12.32 -13.09 -2.45
C ASN A 70 12.57 -12.37 -1.11
N PRO A 71 11.74 -11.37 -0.74
CA PRO A 71 11.92 -10.52 0.44
C PRO A 71 11.76 -11.30 1.74
N ASP A 72 12.34 -10.77 2.83
CA ASP A 72 12.17 -11.28 4.20
C ASP A 72 10.96 -10.63 4.91
N ILE A 73 10.62 -9.40 4.49
CA ILE A 73 9.44 -8.65 5.00
C ILE A 73 8.68 -8.06 3.81
N VAL A 74 7.37 -8.22 3.80
CA VAL A 74 6.46 -7.64 2.80
C VAL A 74 5.53 -6.64 3.47
N LEU A 75 5.55 -5.40 3.03
CA LEU A 75 4.64 -4.34 3.41
C LEU A 75 3.64 -4.16 2.26
N LEU A 76 2.41 -4.66 2.42
CA LEU A 76 1.40 -4.68 1.37
C LEU A 76 0.33 -3.61 1.60
N MET A 77 0.31 -2.57 0.75
CA MET A 77 -0.62 -1.45 0.78
C MET A 77 -1.27 -1.24 -0.59
N LEU A 78 -2.36 -1.95 -0.86
CA LEU A 78 -3.21 -1.81 -2.05
C LEU A 78 -4.66 -1.56 -1.62
N GLY A 79 -5.49 -1.11 -2.55
CA GLY A 79 -6.92 -0.91 -2.34
C GLY A 79 -7.43 0.49 -2.67
N THR A 80 -6.56 1.51 -2.78
CA THR A 80 -6.99 2.87 -3.10
C THR A 80 -7.69 2.94 -4.46
N ASN A 81 -7.12 2.32 -5.48
CA ASN A 81 -7.69 2.31 -6.84
C ASN A 81 -8.85 1.31 -7.00
N ASP A 82 -8.95 0.36 -6.10
CA ASP A 82 -10.10 -0.55 -6.04
C ASP A 82 -11.38 0.18 -5.61
N THR A 83 -11.29 1.34 -4.95
CA THR A 83 -12.45 2.17 -4.59
C THR A 83 -13.16 2.79 -5.79
N LYS A 84 -12.54 2.83 -6.99
CA LYS A 84 -13.19 3.33 -8.20
C LYS A 84 -14.42 2.50 -8.53
N THR A 85 -15.54 3.15 -8.88
CA THR A 85 -16.81 2.47 -9.15
C THR A 85 -16.70 1.30 -10.12
N ARG A 86 -15.87 1.45 -11.17
CA ARG A 86 -15.64 0.38 -12.16
C ARG A 86 -14.82 -0.79 -11.65
N ASN A 87 -14.02 -0.56 -10.59
CA ASN A 87 -13.14 -1.57 -10.01
C ASN A 87 -13.76 -2.22 -8.77
N TRP A 88 -14.76 -1.58 -8.13
CA TRP A 88 -15.25 -2.04 -6.85
C TRP A 88 -16.20 -3.25 -6.97
N ASN A 89 -15.78 -4.32 -6.34
CA ASN A 89 -16.61 -5.47 -6.02
C ASN A 89 -16.00 -6.13 -4.78
N PRO A 90 -16.69 -6.13 -3.62
CA PRO A 90 -16.12 -6.57 -2.35
C PRO A 90 -15.70 -8.03 -2.34
N GLU A 91 -16.49 -8.93 -2.93
CA GLU A 91 -16.21 -10.38 -2.95
C GLU A 91 -14.96 -10.67 -3.80
N ILE A 92 -14.88 -10.05 -4.99
CA ILE A 92 -13.73 -10.24 -5.89
C ILE A 92 -12.48 -9.57 -5.28
N PHE A 93 -12.62 -8.38 -4.67
CA PHE A 93 -11.52 -7.70 -3.98
C PHE A 93 -10.94 -8.59 -2.88
N HIS A 94 -11.78 -9.12 -2.00
CA HIS A 94 -11.35 -10.05 -0.94
C HIS A 94 -10.58 -11.25 -1.50
N LYS A 95 -11.18 -11.95 -2.46
CA LYS A 95 -10.60 -13.14 -3.10
C LYS A 95 -9.24 -12.85 -3.76
N ASP A 96 -9.14 -11.75 -4.51
CA ASP A 96 -7.93 -11.42 -5.26
C ASP A 96 -6.83 -10.88 -4.35
N TYR A 97 -7.19 -10.11 -3.31
CA TYR A 97 -6.24 -9.66 -2.29
C TYR A 97 -5.63 -10.85 -1.53
N LEU A 98 -6.44 -11.84 -1.16
CA LEU A 98 -5.97 -13.11 -0.58
C LEU A 98 -4.95 -13.82 -1.47
N LYS A 99 -5.20 -13.89 -2.78
CA LYS A 99 -4.25 -14.52 -3.72
C LYS A 99 -2.92 -13.76 -3.80
N ILE A 100 -2.94 -12.42 -3.69
CA ILE A 100 -1.70 -11.65 -3.59
C ILE A 100 -0.93 -12.04 -2.33
N VAL A 101 -1.59 -12.09 -1.18
CA VAL A 101 -0.99 -12.53 0.10
C VAL A 101 -0.40 -13.93 -0.04
N GLU A 102 -1.15 -14.88 -0.57
CA GLU A 102 -0.73 -16.26 -0.76
C GLU A 102 0.48 -16.40 -1.72
N SER A 103 0.60 -15.50 -2.69
CA SER A 103 1.77 -15.47 -3.58
C SER A 103 3.06 -15.19 -2.79
N TYR A 104 3.01 -14.28 -1.83
CA TYR A 104 4.16 -14.01 -0.95
C TYR A 104 4.36 -15.10 0.11
N GLN A 105 3.29 -15.68 0.66
CA GLN A 105 3.40 -16.78 1.64
C GLN A 105 4.11 -18.03 1.08
N LYS A 106 4.05 -18.24 -0.24
CA LYS A 106 4.68 -19.36 -0.94
C LYS A 106 6.16 -19.15 -1.25
N LEU A 107 6.72 -17.97 -0.96
CA LEU A 107 8.12 -17.69 -1.25
C LEU A 107 9.06 -18.51 -0.36
N PRO A 108 10.24 -18.92 -0.88
CA PRO A 108 11.23 -19.67 -0.12
C PRO A 108 11.74 -18.96 1.14
N SER A 109 11.70 -17.62 1.16
CA SER A 109 12.06 -16.81 2.33
C SER A 109 11.06 -16.92 3.48
N HIS A 110 9.83 -17.42 3.22
CA HIS A 110 8.73 -17.40 4.20
C HIS A 110 8.57 -16.00 4.85
N PRO A 111 8.31 -14.95 4.06
CA PRO A 111 8.39 -13.58 4.53
C PRO A 111 7.37 -13.28 5.62
N ARG A 112 7.76 -12.44 6.55
CA ARG A 112 6.83 -11.75 7.43
C ARG A 112 5.98 -10.80 6.59
N ILE A 113 4.67 -10.98 6.57
CA ILE A 113 3.74 -10.15 5.79
C ILE A 113 2.99 -9.22 6.73
N VAL A 114 3.07 -7.93 6.47
CA VAL A 114 2.35 -6.86 7.17
C VAL A 114 1.36 -6.24 6.19
N LEU A 115 0.08 -6.36 6.46
CA LEU A 115 -0.95 -5.66 5.72
C LEU A 115 -1.04 -4.22 6.19
N ILE A 116 -1.18 -3.29 5.26
CA ILE A 116 -1.35 -1.87 5.56
C ILE A 116 -2.68 -1.43 4.96
N ALA A 117 -3.66 -1.16 5.82
CA ALA A 117 -4.90 -0.54 5.39
C ALA A 117 -4.60 0.92 4.99
N PRO A 118 -4.91 1.33 3.73
CA PRO A 118 -4.45 2.59 3.17
C PRO A 118 -4.92 3.82 3.96
N ILE A 119 -4.27 4.95 3.75
CA ILE A 119 -4.65 6.24 4.31
C ILE A 119 -6.05 6.66 3.87
N ARG A 120 -6.63 7.60 4.61
CA ARG A 120 -7.92 8.20 4.28
C ARG A 120 -7.84 8.98 2.97
N ILE A 121 -8.91 8.90 2.16
CA ILE A 121 -9.11 9.72 0.97
C ILE A 121 -9.90 10.97 1.38
N PHE A 122 -9.45 12.15 0.95
CA PHE A 122 -10.13 13.43 1.21
C PHE A 122 -10.75 13.96 -0.08
N LEU A 123 -12.02 14.33 -0.01
CA LEU A 123 -12.67 15.02 -1.11
C LEU A 123 -12.13 16.46 -1.24
N ARG A 124 -11.92 16.91 -2.45
CA ARG A 124 -11.67 18.31 -2.74
C ARG A 124 -12.89 18.91 -3.43
N MET A 125 -13.40 20.01 -2.90
CA MET A 125 -14.63 20.65 -3.39
C MET A 125 -15.82 19.66 -3.48
N ASN A 126 -15.90 18.71 -2.53
CA ASN A 126 -16.90 17.63 -2.51
C ASN A 126 -16.92 16.73 -3.75
N ILE A 127 -15.83 16.68 -4.51
CA ILE A 127 -15.71 15.83 -5.71
C ILE A 127 -14.61 14.80 -5.45
N PRO A 128 -14.86 13.51 -5.77
CA PRO A 128 -13.82 12.49 -5.74
C PRO A 128 -12.84 12.73 -6.90
N LEU A 129 -11.66 13.26 -6.57
CA LEU A 129 -10.60 13.37 -7.56
C LEU A 129 -10.10 11.97 -7.94
N LEU A 130 -9.67 11.81 -9.18
CA LEU A 130 -9.13 10.55 -9.71
C LEU A 130 -10.11 9.37 -9.69
N GLY A 131 -11.41 9.63 -9.41
CA GLY A 131 -12.45 8.61 -9.35
C GLY A 131 -12.34 7.63 -8.18
N VAL A 132 -11.52 7.94 -7.15
CA VAL A 132 -11.41 7.16 -5.92
C VAL A 132 -12.38 7.68 -4.85
N TYR A 133 -13.03 6.78 -4.13
CA TYR A 133 -14.16 7.12 -3.27
C TYR A 133 -13.87 6.86 -1.78
N PRO A 134 -13.95 7.93 -0.92
CA PRO A 134 -13.74 7.80 0.53
C PRO A 134 -14.67 6.81 1.18
N HIS A 135 -15.97 6.81 0.83
CA HIS A 135 -16.97 5.90 1.39
C HIS A 135 -16.59 4.43 1.13
N THR A 136 -16.23 4.09 -0.11
CA THR A 136 -15.79 2.74 -0.47
C THR A 136 -14.51 2.33 0.28
N MET A 137 -13.60 3.28 0.52
CA MET A 137 -12.41 3.03 1.34
C MET A 137 -12.80 2.66 2.78
N GLU A 138 -13.67 3.45 3.40
CA GLU A 138 -14.01 3.29 4.82
C GLU A 138 -14.92 2.09 5.09
N GLU A 139 -15.94 1.88 4.25
CA GLU A 139 -16.97 0.86 4.44
C GLU A 139 -16.70 -0.47 3.71
N GLY A 140 -15.75 -0.48 2.79
CA GLY A 140 -15.42 -1.64 1.98
C GLY A 140 -13.97 -2.09 2.12
N VAL A 141 -13.03 -1.34 1.56
CA VAL A 141 -11.62 -1.76 1.44
C VAL A 141 -10.98 -2.04 2.80
N ARG A 142 -11.09 -1.12 3.76
CA ARG A 142 -10.48 -1.28 5.09
C ARG A 142 -11.05 -2.46 5.88
N PRO A 143 -12.39 -2.62 5.98
CA PRO A 143 -12.98 -3.78 6.65
C PRO A 143 -12.48 -5.10 6.09
N ILE A 144 -12.43 -5.23 4.75
CA ILE A 144 -11.95 -6.45 4.10
C ILE A 144 -10.47 -6.71 4.39
N ILE A 145 -9.60 -5.69 4.37
CA ILE A 145 -8.18 -5.87 4.71
C ILE A 145 -8.03 -6.33 6.17
N ARG A 146 -8.84 -5.79 7.11
CA ARG A 146 -8.85 -6.26 8.50
C ARG A 146 -9.32 -7.71 8.62
N GLU A 147 -10.36 -8.10 7.88
CA GLU A 147 -10.86 -9.47 7.82
C GLU A 147 -9.79 -10.43 7.32
N ILE A 148 -9.10 -10.09 6.21
CA ILE A 148 -7.98 -10.88 5.67
C ILE A 148 -6.83 -10.99 6.68
N SER A 149 -6.50 -9.90 7.38
CA SER A 149 -5.48 -9.91 8.42
C SER A 149 -5.83 -10.92 9.54
N ALA A 150 -7.07 -10.90 9.99
CA ALA A 150 -7.56 -11.83 11.00
C ALA A 150 -7.60 -13.29 10.50
N GLU A 151 -8.13 -13.52 9.30
CA GLU A 151 -8.24 -14.83 8.66
C GLU A 151 -6.87 -15.52 8.51
N LYS A 152 -5.87 -14.76 8.08
CA LYS A 152 -4.52 -15.27 7.85
C LYS A 152 -3.56 -15.08 9.03
N SER A 153 -4.05 -14.55 10.16
CA SER A 153 -3.23 -14.22 11.34
C SER A 153 -2.02 -13.37 11.00
N LEU A 154 -2.22 -12.34 10.14
CA LEU A 154 -1.18 -11.41 9.70
C LEU A 154 -1.19 -10.13 10.51
N GLU A 155 -0.04 -9.47 10.57
CA GLU A 155 0.06 -8.15 11.16
C GLU A 155 -0.68 -7.11 10.31
N LEU A 156 -1.29 -6.13 10.99
CA LEU A 156 -2.03 -5.05 10.36
C LEU A 156 -1.59 -3.69 10.91
N ILE A 157 -1.28 -2.78 10.00
CA ILE A 157 -1.16 -1.35 10.30
C ILE A 157 -2.36 -0.65 9.67
N ASP A 158 -3.19 0.00 10.48
CA ASP A 158 -4.29 0.80 9.98
C ASP A 158 -3.91 2.28 9.98
N LEU A 159 -3.84 2.87 8.79
CA LEU A 159 -3.43 4.25 8.59
C LEU A 159 -4.61 5.23 8.52
N LYS A 160 -5.80 4.80 8.94
CA LYS A 160 -7.02 5.62 8.88
C LYS A 160 -6.85 7.01 9.48
N ASP A 161 -6.24 7.09 10.65
CA ASP A 161 -6.15 8.32 11.43
C ASP A 161 -4.78 9.00 11.33
N LEU A 162 -3.95 8.60 10.36
CA LEU A 162 -2.65 9.21 10.14
C LEU A 162 -2.77 10.68 9.72
N PHE A 163 -3.78 11.01 8.95
CA PHE A 163 -4.06 12.38 8.50
C PHE A 163 -5.47 12.78 8.94
N SER A 164 -5.58 13.97 9.55
CA SER A 164 -6.86 14.58 9.92
C SER A 164 -7.53 15.33 8.76
N ASP A 165 -6.72 15.79 7.80
CA ASP A 165 -7.14 16.58 6.65
C ASP A 165 -6.18 16.39 5.46
N SER A 166 -6.43 17.09 4.35
CA SER A 166 -5.63 16.99 3.12
C SER A 166 -4.42 17.92 3.06
N THR A 167 -3.98 18.54 4.17
CA THR A 167 -2.87 19.52 4.18
C THR A 167 -1.59 18.97 3.54
N HIS A 168 -1.32 17.69 3.72
CA HIS A 168 -0.14 17.03 3.18
C HIS A 168 -0.38 16.32 1.83
N MET A 169 -1.55 16.56 1.20
CA MET A 169 -1.99 15.92 -0.05
C MET A 169 -2.56 16.95 -1.02
N MET A 170 -1.87 17.22 -2.13
CA MET A 170 -2.33 18.23 -3.08
C MET A 170 -3.68 17.88 -3.73
N ASP A 171 -3.95 16.62 -3.96
CA ASP A 171 -5.16 16.09 -4.62
C ASP A 171 -6.11 15.34 -3.66
N GLY A 172 -5.81 15.34 -2.37
CA GLY A 172 -6.58 14.62 -1.35
C GLY A 172 -6.32 13.11 -1.27
N VAL A 173 -5.42 12.58 -2.10
CA VAL A 173 -5.09 11.14 -2.20
C VAL A 173 -3.60 10.89 -2.00
N HIS A 174 -2.74 11.67 -2.65
CA HIS A 174 -1.31 11.42 -2.71
C HIS A 174 -0.53 12.29 -1.73
N PRO A 175 0.10 11.68 -0.71
CA PRO A 175 0.96 12.39 0.21
C PRO A 175 2.14 13.03 -0.52
N GLN A 176 2.38 14.32 -0.25
CA GLN A 176 3.58 15.02 -0.64
C GLN A 176 4.74 14.62 0.29
N ARG A 177 5.92 15.23 0.11
CA ARG A 177 7.14 14.88 0.83
C ARG A 177 6.96 14.75 2.35
N GLU A 178 6.31 15.72 3.00
CA GLU A 178 6.10 15.66 4.45
C GLU A 178 5.09 14.57 4.84
N GLY A 179 4.01 14.41 4.06
CA GLY A 179 3.06 13.30 4.25
C GLY A 179 3.73 11.92 4.07
N ALA A 180 4.67 11.79 3.12
CA ALA A 180 5.43 10.56 2.94
C ALA A 180 6.36 10.25 4.12
N LYS A 181 6.93 11.27 4.78
CA LYS A 181 7.68 11.09 6.02
C LYS A 181 6.80 10.62 7.17
N MET A 182 5.61 11.23 7.31
CA MET A 182 4.63 10.80 8.32
C MET A 182 4.21 9.35 8.10
N LEU A 183 3.97 8.97 6.84
CA LEU A 183 3.64 7.60 6.46
C LEU A 183 4.77 6.61 6.81
N ALA A 184 6.02 6.95 6.46
CA ALA A 184 7.19 6.14 6.81
C ALA A 184 7.36 5.99 8.33
N GLU A 185 7.13 7.06 9.09
CA GLU A 185 7.19 7.05 10.55
C GLU A 185 6.11 6.17 11.17
N ALA A 186 4.87 6.24 10.66
CA ALA A 186 3.76 5.41 11.14
C ALA A 186 4.03 3.92 10.88
N ILE A 187 4.54 3.57 9.68
CA ILE A 187 4.93 2.21 9.34
C ILE A 187 6.09 1.74 10.21
N TYR A 188 7.12 2.56 10.37
CA TYR A 188 8.28 2.24 11.21
C TYR A 188 7.89 1.93 12.66
N LYS A 189 7.00 2.74 13.26
CA LYS A 189 6.51 2.53 14.63
C LYS A 189 5.52 1.37 14.77
N GLY A 190 4.78 1.07 13.69
CA GLY A 190 3.78 0.01 13.68
C GLY A 190 4.37 -1.40 13.63
N ILE A 191 5.65 -1.55 13.37
CA ILE A 191 6.33 -2.82 13.20
C ILE A 191 7.44 -2.96 14.25
N LYS A 192 7.55 -4.15 14.84
CA LYS A 192 8.74 -4.53 15.61
C LYS A 192 9.79 -5.08 14.62
N TRP A 193 10.78 -4.31 14.35
CA TRP A 193 11.88 -4.65 13.42
C TRP A 193 12.86 -5.67 13.98
#